data_7b6ecb31077c2b3239fec08f997138a9
#
_entry.id   7b6ecb31077c2b3239fec08f997138a9
#
_cell.length_a   1.000
_cell.length_b   1.000
_cell.length_c   1.000
_cell.angle_alpha   90.00
_cell.angle_beta   90.00
_cell.angle_gamma   90.00
#
_symmetry.space_group_name_H-M   'P 1'
#
loop_
_entity.id
_entity.type
_entity.pdbx_description
1 polymer ?
#
loop_
_entity_poly.entity_id
_entity_poly.type
_entity_poly.pdbx_seq_one_letter_code
_entity_poly.pdbx_strand_id
1 'polypeptide(L)' 'MDEKKKALFIEQKKTLDTFLSRGAISKAQYDKSYGDLKKLMGMEDVAKELEGKGE' A
#
# COMPACT_ATOMS: atom_id res chain seq x y z
N MET A 1 2.69 13.39 14.03
CA MET A 1 2.91 13.89 12.84
C MET A 1 2.69 12.95 11.75
N ASP A 2 3.41 11.93 11.71
CA ASP A 2 3.25 11.03 10.62
C ASP A 2 2.16 10.02 10.84
N GLU A 3 1.51 10.06 11.96
CA GLU A 3 0.46 9.12 12.23
C GLU A 3 -0.70 9.25 11.27
N LYS A 4 -1.02 10.48 10.89
CA LYS A 4 -2.11 10.69 9.97
C LYS A 4 -1.74 10.15 8.60
N LYS A 5 -0.51 10.38 8.16
CA LYS A 5 -0.06 9.91 6.89
C LYS A 5 -0.01 8.39 6.90
N LYS A 6 0.44 7.83 8.02
CA LYS A 6 0.55 6.40 8.13
C LYS A 6 -0.84 5.76 8.04
N ALA A 7 -1.80 6.34 8.72
CA ALA A 7 -3.17 5.83 8.70
C ALA A 7 -3.73 5.90 7.28
N LEU A 8 -3.47 7.00 6.61
CA LEU A 8 -3.95 7.18 5.25
C LEU A 8 -3.31 6.17 4.32
N PHE A 9 -2.03 5.93 4.49
CA PHE A 9 -1.31 4.97 3.67
C PHE A 9 -1.90 3.57 3.85
N ILE A 10 -2.15 3.18 5.09
CA ILE A 10 -2.71 1.88 5.38
C ILE A 10 -4.09 1.74 4.78
N GLU A 11 -4.87 2.81 4.85
CA GLU A 11 -6.20 2.79 4.29
C GLU A 11 -6.17 2.64 2.79
N GLN A 12 -5.25 3.34 2.12
CA GLN A 12 -5.10 3.24 0.68
C GLN A 12 -4.67 1.83 0.30
N LYS A 13 -3.78 1.25 1.08
CA LYS A 13 -3.32 -0.09 0.80
C LYS A 13 -4.48 -1.08 0.90
N LYS A 14 -5.33 -0.91 1.91
CA LYS A 14 -6.47 -1.79 2.08
C LYS A 14 -7.42 -1.68 0.89
N THR A 15 -7.57 -0.47 0.37
CA THR A 15 -8.42 -0.25 -0.79
C THR A 15 -7.86 -1.00 -1.98
N LEU A 16 -6.54 -0.93 -2.17
CA LEU A 16 -5.90 -1.64 -3.27
C LEU A 16 -6.06 -3.15 -3.11
N ASP A 17 -5.91 -3.63 -1.88
CA ASP A 17 -6.08 -5.05 -1.60
C ASP A 17 -7.48 -5.50 -1.96
N THR A 18 -8.46 -4.69 -1.62
CA THR A 18 -9.84 -5.02 -1.91
C THR A 18 -10.08 -5.09 -3.41
N PHE A 19 -9.55 -4.12 -4.15
CA PHE A 19 -9.72 -4.10 -5.59
C PHE A 19 -9.06 -5.33 -6.22
N LEU A 20 -7.89 -5.70 -5.71
CA LEU A 20 -7.19 -6.87 -6.23
C LEU A 20 -8.00 -8.13 -5.94
N SER A 21 -8.52 -8.25 -4.74
CA SER A 21 -9.32 -9.40 -4.36
C SER A 21 -10.55 -9.55 -5.21
N ARG A 22 -11.16 -8.44 -5.59
CA ARG A 22 -12.36 -8.47 -6.39
C ARG A 22 -12.08 -8.63 -7.87
N GLY A 23 -10.82 -8.56 -8.25
CA GLY A 23 -10.46 -8.63 -9.63
C GLY A 23 -10.69 -7.34 -10.38
N ALA A 24 -10.85 -6.24 -9.66
CA ALA A 24 -11.06 -4.95 -10.30
C ALA A 24 -9.77 -4.45 -10.92
N ILE A 25 -8.63 -4.86 -10.36
CA ILE A 25 -7.34 -4.52 -10.93
C ILE A 25 -6.49 -5.78 -10.95
N SER A 26 -5.48 -5.78 -11.81
CA SER A 26 -4.61 -6.93 -11.94
C SER A 26 -3.48 -6.79 -10.92
N LYS A 27 -2.72 -7.84 -10.76
CA LYS A 27 -1.59 -7.84 -9.85
C LYS A 27 -0.56 -6.81 -10.30
N ALA A 28 -0.34 -6.70 -11.59
CA ALA A 28 0.59 -5.72 -12.12
C ALA A 28 0.15 -4.30 -11.80
N GLN A 29 -1.14 -4.07 -11.92
CA GLN A 29 -1.71 -2.76 -11.64
C GLN A 29 -1.57 -2.47 -10.15
N TYR A 30 -1.84 -3.47 -9.33
CA TYR A 30 -1.74 -3.35 -7.88
C TYR A 30 -0.31 -2.98 -7.49
N ASP A 31 0.67 -3.71 -8.02
CA ASP A 31 2.06 -3.46 -7.70
C ASP A 31 2.48 -2.06 -8.08
N LYS A 32 2.04 -1.62 -9.24
CA LYS A 32 2.40 -0.30 -9.71
C LYS A 32 1.79 0.78 -8.84
N SER A 33 0.52 0.64 -8.53
CA SER A 33 -0.19 1.62 -7.71
C SER A 33 0.39 1.68 -6.31
N TYR A 34 0.70 0.52 -5.76
CA TYR A 34 1.26 0.45 -4.43
C TYR A 34 2.65 1.08 -4.41
N GLY A 35 3.45 0.81 -5.43
CA GLY A 35 4.77 1.39 -5.53
C GLY A 35 4.72 2.91 -5.61
N ASP A 36 3.78 3.42 -6.40
CA ASP A 36 3.62 4.86 -6.53
C ASP A 36 3.18 5.45 -5.19
N LEU A 37 2.30 4.76 -4.51
CA LEU A 37 1.79 5.23 -3.23
C LEU A 37 2.93 5.33 -2.22
N LYS A 38 3.79 4.33 -2.16
CA LYS A 38 4.91 4.33 -1.26
C LYS A 38 5.82 5.51 -1.51
N LYS A 39 6.12 5.77 -2.76
CA LYS A 39 7.01 6.86 -3.12
C LYS A 39 6.37 8.19 -2.87
N LEU A 40 5.13 8.34 -3.25
CA LEU A 40 4.43 9.59 -3.10
C LEU A 40 4.34 10.02 -1.64
N MET A 41 4.10 9.10 -0.76
CA MET A 41 3.94 9.42 0.65
C MET A 41 5.21 9.22 1.47
N GLY A 42 6.25 8.74 0.85
CA GLY A 42 7.49 8.51 1.56
C GLY A 42 7.35 7.47 2.64
N MET A 43 6.50 6.50 2.41
CA MET A 43 6.20 5.50 3.40
C MET A 43 6.82 4.14 3.12
N GLU A 44 7.98 4.15 2.50
CA GLU A 44 8.61 2.89 2.14
C GLU A 44 8.95 2.05 3.36
N ASP A 45 9.33 2.71 4.45
CA ASP A 45 9.64 1.99 5.67
C ASP A 45 8.40 1.32 6.25
N VAL A 46 7.30 2.06 6.24
CA VAL A 46 6.04 1.54 6.76
C VAL A 46 5.57 0.38 5.90
N ALA A 47 5.71 0.53 4.59
CA ALA A 47 5.30 -0.52 3.67
C ALA A 47 6.13 -1.78 3.92
N LYS A 48 7.39 -1.61 4.20
CA LYS A 48 8.26 -2.73 4.46
C LYS A 48 7.80 -3.47 5.71
N GLU A 49 7.41 -2.74 6.73
CA GLU A 49 6.91 -3.35 7.93
C GLU A 49 5.64 -4.14 7.67
N LEU A 50 4.77 -3.59 6.84
CA LEU A 50 3.51 -4.24 6.54
C LEU A 50 3.71 -5.49 5.68
N GLU A 51 4.67 -5.43 4.77
CA GLU A 51 4.91 -6.54 3.88
C GLU A 51 5.84 -7.57 4.45
N GLY A 52 6.81 -7.13 5.17
CA GLY A 52 7.86 -7.99 5.61
C GLY A 52 7.66 -8.71 6.86
N LYS A 53 6.44 -8.70 7.33
CA LYS A 53 6.17 -9.37 8.50
C LYS A 53 6.56 -10.76 8.46
N GLY A 54 6.44 -11.42 7.45
CA GLY A 54 6.73 -12.79 7.37
C GLY A 54 8.18 -13.11 7.28
N GLU A 55 8.96 -12.13 7.19
CA GLU A 55 10.33 -12.39 7.08
C GLU A 55 10.94 -12.70 8.38
#